data_1c2c28819e9d34d2d3ddc0242a34b5c2
#
_entry.id   1c2c28819e9d34d2d3ddc0242a34b5c2
#
_cell.length_a   1.000
_cell.length_b   1.000
_cell.length_c   1.000
_cell.angle_alpha   90.00
_cell.angle_beta   90.00
_cell.angle_gamma   90.00
#
_symmetry.space_group_name_H-M   'P 1'
#
loop_
_entity.id
_entity.type
_entity.pdbx_description
1 polymer ?
#
loop_
_entity_poly.entity_id
_entity_poly.type
_entity_poly.pdbx_seq_one_letter_code
_entity_poly.pdbx_strand_id
1 'polypeptide(L)'
;MKGDAKRGATIAFGSFALKALDSHWITDRQIESARQALTRHMKREGSVWIRIFPDKPITRKPAEVRMGKGKGAPDHWAAVVKPGRILFEADGVSAQVAKEAFELAAQKLPIKTKFIIRRDYSAA
;
A
#
# COMPACT_ATOMS: atom_id res chain seq x y z
N MET A 1 -2.32 2.24 17.05
CA MET A 1 -2.25 3.36 16.10
C MET A 1 -3.50 4.19 16.21
N LYS A 2 -3.35 5.40 16.69
CA LYS A 2 -4.48 6.30 16.87
C LYS A 2 -4.35 7.48 15.93
N GLY A 3 -5.48 8.05 15.55
CA GLY A 3 -5.54 9.24 14.71
C GLY A 3 -5.37 8.93 13.25
N ASP A 4 -5.57 9.95 12.45
CA ASP A 4 -5.48 9.86 11.00
C ASP A 4 -4.09 10.23 10.51
N ALA A 5 -3.79 9.83 9.29
CA ALA A 5 -2.54 10.20 8.66
C ALA A 5 -2.50 11.70 8.40
N LYS A 6 -1.39 12.33 8.78
CA LYS A 6 -1.17 13.75 8.48
C LYS A 6 -0.25 13.94 7.29
N ARG A 7 0.64 12.98 7.06
CA ARG A 7 1.53 12.98 5.90
C ARG A 7 1.07 11.90 4.93
N GLY A 8 1.24 12.16 3.66
CA GLY A 8 0.88 11.20 2.64
C GLY A 8 -0.63 10.99 2.52
N ALA A 9 -1.42 12.01 2.88
CA ALA A 9 -2.87 11.91 2.82
C ALA A 9 -3.45 12.50 1.55
N THR A 10 -2.61 13.06 0.67
CA THR A 10 -3.07 13.65 -0.59
C THR A 10 -2.31 13.06 -1.76
N ILE A 11 -2.96 13.06 -2.93
CA ILE A 11 -2.33 12.61 -4.17
C ILE A 11 -1.27 13.63 -4.58
N ALA A 12 -0.04 13.15 -4.81
CA ALA A 12 1.09 14.02 -5.13
C ALA A 12 1.59 13.85 -6.56
N PHE A 13 1.56 12.65 -7.09
CA PHE A 13 2.22 12.34 -8.36
C PHE A 13 1.26 11.94 -9.47
N GLY A 14 0.24 11.16 -9.15
CA GLY A 14 -0.65 10.60 -10.16
C GLY A 14 -2.01 11.24 -10.15
N SER A 15 -2.89 10.70 -10.99
CA SER A 15 -4.29 11.13 -11.05
C SER A 15 -5.19 10.25 -10.20
N PHE A 16 -4.74 9.06 -9.87
CA PHE A 16 -5.53 8.06 -9.15
C PHE A 16 -4.73 7.55 -7.96
N ALA A 17 -5.43 7.14 -6.91
CA ALA A 17 -4.77 6.63 -5.74
C ALA A 17 -5.63 5.63 -4.97
N LEU A 18 -4.97 4.81 -4.17
CA LEU A 18 -5.61 3.91 -3.23
C LEU A 18 -5.32 4.44 -1.83
N LYS A 19 -6.38 4.72 -1.09
CA LYS A 19 -6.30 5.35 0.22
C LYS A 19 -6.71 4.37 1.30
N ALA A 20 -5.97 4.34 2.39
CA ALA A 20 -6.30 3.48 3.53
C ALA A 20 -7.48 4.04 4.31
N LEU A 21 -8.37 3.18 4.73
CA LEU A 21 -9.51 3.55 5.57
C LEU A 21 -9.34 3.08 7.02
N ASP A 22 -8.39 2.18 7.25
CA ASP A 22 -8.12 1.62 8.57
C ASP A 22 -6.68 1.82 8.97
N SER A 23 -6.40 1.60 10.26
CA SER A 23 -5.03 1.50 10.77
C SER A 23 -4.59 0.05 10.73
N HIS A 24 -3.40 -0.19 10.20
CA HIS A 24 -2.85 -1.55 10.17
C HIS A 24 -1.37 -1.51 9.79
N TRP A 25 -0.68 -2.59 10.05
CA TRP A 25 0.66 -2.81 9.54
C TRP A 25 0.56 -3.59 8.24
N ILE A 26 1.19 -3.09 7.19
CA ILE A 26 1.21 -3.74 5.88
C ILE A 26 2.64 -4.23 5.64
N THR A 27 2.78 -5.53 5.42
CA THR A 27 4.10 -6.12 5.26
C THR A 27 4.67 -5.82 3.88
N ASP A 28 6.00 -5.92 3.76
CA ASP A 28 6.68 -5.75 2.49
C ASP A 28 6.17 -6.73 1.43
N ARG A 29 5.82 -7.94 1.82
CA ARG A 29 5.25 -8.94 0.90
C ARG A 29 3.88 -8.53 0.41
N GLN A 30 3.06 -7.96 1.28
CA GLN A 30 1.73 -7.48 0.89
C GLN A 30 1.84 -6.29 -0.05
N ILE A 31 2.77 -5.37 0.22
CA ILE A 31 3.03 -4.22 -0.64
C ILE A 31 3.46 -4.68 -2.04
N GLU A 32 4.40 -5.61 -2.10
CA GLU A 32 4.88 -6.13 -3.37
C GLU A 32 3.80 -6.87 -4.14
N SER A 33 3.00 -7.68 -3.44
CA SER A 33 1.90 -8.41 -4.05
C SER A 33 0.86 -7.47 -4.64
N ALA A 34 0.51 -6.41 -3.92
CA ALA A 34 -0.42 -5.40 -4.40
C ALA A 34 0.13 -4.66 -5.61
N ARG A 35 1.42 -4.29 -5.56
CA ARG A 35 2.08 -3.62 -6.67
C ARG A 35 2.06 -4.48 -7.94
N GLN A 36 2.34 -5.77 -7.80
CA GLN A 36 2.33 -6.69 -8.94
C GLN A 36 0.92 -6.82 -9.54
N ALA A 37 -0.09 -6.92 -8.71
CA ALA A 37 -1.47 -7.00 -9.18
C ALA A 37 -1.85 -5.73 -9.96
N LEU A 38 -1.45 -4.58 -9.42
CA LEU A 38 -1.72 -3.29 -10.03
C LEU A 38 -1.07 -3.16 -11.40
N THR A 39 0.24 -3.41 -11.46
CA THR A 39 0.99 -3.27 -12.73
C THR A 39 0.56 -4.30 -13.76
N ARG A 40 0.23 -5.50 -13.32
CA ARG A 40 -0.21 -6.55 -14.24
C ARG A 40 -1.52 -6.16 -14.92
N HIS A 41 -2.46 -5.64 -14.17
CA HIS A 41 -3.74 -5.23 -14.75
C HIS A 41 -3.57 -4.04 -15.70
N MET A 42 -2.65 -3.13 -15.37
CA MET A 42 -2.36 -1.99 -16.23
C MET A 42 -1.52 -2.38 -17.45
N LYS A 43 -1.09 -3.64 -17.54
CA LYS A 43 -0.31 -4.17 -18.67
C LYS A 43 0.95 -3.36 -18.93
N ARG A 44 1.58 -2.89 -17.85
CA ARG A 44 2.79 -2.07 -17.90
C ARG A 44 2.61 -0.71 -18.60
N GLU A 45 1.37 -0.30 -18.81
CA GLU A 45 1.09 1.05 -19.28
C GLU A 45 1.00 1.99 -18.09
N GLY A 46 1.33 3.24 -18.31
CA GLY A 46 1.25 4.23 -17.27
C GLY A 46 2.35 4.11 -16.23
N SER A 47 2.18 4.80 -15.14
CA SER A 47 3.14 4.88 -14.05
C SER A 47 2.47 4.56 -12.71
N VAL A 48 3.23 3.95 -11.81
CA VAL A 48 2.77 3.58 -10.47
C VAL A 48 3.79 4.10 -9.47
N TRP A 49 3.29 4.69 -8.40
CA TRP A 49 4.12 5.15 -7.28
C TRP A 49 3.66 4.45 -6.02
N ILE A 50 4.63 3.88 -5.29
CA ILE A 50 4.37 3.31 -3.96
C ILE A 50 4.63 4.40 -2.95
N ARG A 51 3.60 4.76 -2.17
CA ARG A 51 3.67 5.89 -1.25
C ARG A 51 3.96 5.47 0.19
N ILE A 52 4.10 4.17 0.43
CA ILE A 52 4.44 3.65 1.75
C ILE A 52 5.71 2.84 1.65
N PHE A 53 6.45 2.80 2.74
CA PHE A 53 7.72 2.08 2.80
C PHE A 53 7.73 1.19 4.03
N PRO A 54 8.13 -0.08 3.89
CA PRO A 54 8.17 -1.00 5.02
C PRO A 54 9.45 -0.78 5.84
N ASP A 55 9.41 0.19 6.72
CA ASP A 55 10.57 0.58 7.51
C ASP A 55 10.57 0.02 8.94
N LYS A 56 9.50 -0.63 9.36
CA LYS A 56 9.41 -1.21 10.69
C LYS A 56 9.76 -2.68 10.67
N PRO A 57 10.83 -3.10 11.36
CA PRO A 57 11.16 -4.52 11.42
C PRO A 57 10.17 -5.26 12.30
N ILE A 58 9.73 -6.42 11.84
CA ILE A 58 8.87 -7.30 12.60
C ILE A 58 9.64 -8.57 12.89
N THR A 59 9.84 -8.85 14.17
CA THR A 59 10.54 -10.04 14.60
C THR A 59 9.50 -11.12 14.89
N ARG A 60 9.67 -12.23 14.22
CA ARG A 60 8.84 -13.39 14.47
C ARG A 60 9.57 -14.27 15.47
N LYS A 61 8.89 -14.61 16.55
CA LYS A 61 9.45 -15.50 17.54
C LYS A 61 9.14 -16.94 17.15
N PRO A 62 10.14 -17.70 16.68
CA PRO A 62 9.89 -19.08 16.31
C PRO A 62 9.45 -19.89 17.52
N ALA A 63 8.59 -20.86 17.31
CA ALA A 63 8.11 -21.72 18.37
C ALA A 63 9.24 -22.48 19.03
N GLU A 64 10.33 -22.69 18.32
CA GLU A 64 11.46 -23.45 18.82
C GLU A 64 12.51 -22.60 19.50
N VAL A 65 12.32 -21.31 19.57
CA VAL A 65 13.27 -20.46 20.26
C VAL A 65 13.22 -20.78 21.74
N ARG A 66 14.31 -21.25 22.26
CA ARG A 66 14.44 -21.60 23.66
C ARG A 66 15.60 -20.87 24.25
N MET A 67 15.59 -20.79 25.55
CA MET A 67 16.75 -20.33 26.30
C MET A 67 17.21 -18.94 25.98
N GLY A 68 16.30 -18.11 25.60
CA GLY A 68 16.59 -16.70 25.51
C GLY A 68 17.77 -16.36 24.66
N LYS A 69 17.90 -16.98 23.51
CA LYS A 69 18.98 -16.64 22.60
C LYS A 69 18.87 -15.24 22.08
N GLY A 70 18.10 -14.43 22.73
CA GLY A 70 17.98 -13.07 22.36
C GLY A 70 17.03 -12.85 21.22
N LYS A 71 17.07 -11.65 20.74
CA LYS A 71 16.20 -11.20 19.66
C LYS A 71 16.71 -11.74 18.35
N GLY A 72 15.88 -12.49 17.67
CA GLY A 72 16.25 -12.98 16.35
C GLY A 72 16.28 -11.87 15.32
N ALA A 73 16.78 -12.18 14.14
CA ALA A 73 16.75 -11.26 13.01
C ALA A 73 15.30 -10.97 12.63
N PRO A 74 15.01 -9.79 12.09
CA PRO A 74 13.67 -9.50 11.63
C PRO A 74 13.21 -10.51 10.61
N ASP A 75 11.98 -11.01 10.79
CA ASP A 75 11.40 -11.94 9.84
C ASP A 75 10.98 -11.22 8.56
N HIS A 76 10.47 -10.02 8.72
CA HIS A 76 10.06 -9.19 7.60
C HIS A 76 9.91 -7.76 8.05
N TRP A 77 9.57 -6.90 7.11
CA TRP A 77 9.39 -5.48 7.36
C TRP A 77 7.97 -5.07 7.08
N ALA A 78 7.50 -4.02 7.72
CA ALA A 78 6.15 -3.54 7.54
C ALA A 78 6.09 -2.02 7.55
N ALA A 79 5.09 -1.49 6.88
CA ALA A 79 4.74 -0.07 6.96
C ALA A 79 3.61 0.09 7.96
N VAL A 80 3.71 1.09 8.82
CA VAL A 80 2.64 1.44 9.75
C VAL A 80 1.72 2.43 9.05
N VAL A 81 0.47 2.02 8.85
CA VAL A 81 -0.50 2.79 8.07
C VAL A 81 -1.63 3.27 8.96
N LYS A 82 -2.01 4.53 8.80
CA LYS A 82 -3.14 5.14 9.49
C LYS A 82 -4.23 5.50 8.48
N PRO A 83 -5.48 5.64 8.94
CA PRO A 83 -6.56 6.03 8.02
C PRO A 83 -6.24 7.34 7.31
N GLY A 84 -6.53 7.39 6.03
CA GLY A 84 -6.26 8.56 5.20
C GLY A 84 -4.94 8.50 4.44
N ARG A 85 -4.08 7.55 4.76
CA ARG A 85 -2.79 7.43 4.09
C ARG A 85 -2.96 6.95 2.65
N ILE A 86 -2.29 7.61 1.72
CA ILE A 86 -2.22 7.14 0.34
C ILE A 86 -1.21 5.99 0.27
N LEU A 87 -1.64 4.87 -0.26
CA LEU A 87 -0.80 3.66 -0.35
C LEU A 87 -0.08 3.59 -1.70
N PHE A 88 -0.82 3.80 -2.77
CA PHE A 88 -0.31 3.75 -4.14
C PHE A 88 -0.94 4.87 -4.93
N GLU A 89 -0.21 5.32 -5.96
CA GLU A 89 -0.75 6.25 -6.96
C GLU A 89 -0.51 5.68 -8.35
N ALA A 90 -1.34 6.07 -9.29
CA ALA A 90 -1.19 5.65 -10.69
C ALA A 90 -1.60 6.77 -11.62
N ASP A 91 -1.06 6.73 -12.83
CA ASP A 91 -1.40 7.67 -13.88
C ASP A 91 -1.10 7.04 -15.23
N GLY A 92 -1.57 7.69 -16.29
CA GLY A 92 -1.27 7.24 -17.66
C GLY A 92 -2.20 6.15 -18.19
N VAL A 93 -3.27 5.85 -17.45
CA VAL A 93 -4.32 4.92 -17.90
C VAL A 93 -5.68 5.57 -17.66
N SER A 94 -6.73 4.98 -18.22
CA SER A 94 -8.08 5.49 -17.99
C SER A 94 -8.51 5.28 -16.55
N ALA A 95 -9.49 6.06 -16.10
CA ALA A 95 -10.03 5.91 -14.75
C ALA A 95 -10.61 4.52 -14.53
N GLN A 96 -11.24 3.95 -15.54
CA GLN A 96 -11.81 2.60 -15.44
C GLN A 96 -10.72 1.57 -15.22
N VAL A 97 -9.65 1.62 -15.99
CA VAL A 97 -8.53 0.69 -15.86
C VAL A 97 -7.87 0.85 -14.49
N ALA A 98 -7.66 2.09 -14.05
CA ALA A 98 -7.06 2.36 -12.75
C ALA A 98 -7.92 1.81 -11.61
N LYS A 99 -9.22 2.02 -11.69
CA LYS A 99 -10.13 1.53 -10.66
C LYS A 99 -10.09 0.01 -10.55
N GLU A 100 -10.13 -0.67 -11.68
CA GLU A 100 -10.05 -2.14 -11.68
C GLU A 100 -8.72 -2.63 -11.14
N ALA A 101 -7.64 -1.97 -11.54
CA ALA A 101 -6.30 -2.32 -11.06
C ALA A 101 -6.19 -2.16 -9.54
N PHE A 102 -6.71 -1.06 -9.01
CA PHE A 102 -6.67 -0.82 -7.57
C PHE A 102 -7.59 -1.76 -6.80
N GLU A 103 -8.69 -2.20 -7.38
CA GLU A 103 -9.54 -3.21 -6.76
C GLU A 103 -8.79 -4.54 -6.60
N LEU A 104 -8.05 -4.93 -7.63
CA LEU A 104 -7.23 -6.14 -7.56
C LEU A 104 -6.11 -6.00 -6.54
N ALA A 105 -5.46 -4.85 -6.51
CA ALA A 105 -4.39 -4.58 -5.55
C ALA A 105 -4.93 -4.61 -4.11
N ALA A 106 -6.11 -4.04 -3.90
CA ALA A 106 -6.72 -3.98 -2.57
C ALA A 106 -6.97 -5.38 -1.99
N GLN A 107 -7.24 -6.36 -2.83
CA GLN A 107 -7.44 -7.73 -2.38
C GLN A 107 -6.19 -8.35 -1.76
N LYS A 108 -5.03 -7.80 -2.05
CA LYS A 108 -3.76 -8.27 -1.50
C LYS A 108 -3.38 -7.58 -0.20
N LEU A 109 -4.18 -6.63 0.22
CA LEU A 109 -3.90 -5.83 1.41
C LEU A 109 -4.83 -6.24 2.56
N PRO A 110 -4.36 -6.13 3.82
CA PRO A 110 -5.14 -6.57 4.98
C PRO A 110 -6.10 -5.52 5.51
N ILE A 111 -6.33 -4.43 4.80
CA ILE A 111 -7.13 -3.31 5.29
C ILE A 111 -8.16 -2.89 4.25
N LYS A 112 -9.14 -2.15 4.72
CA LYS A 112 -10.11 -1.52 3.84
C LYS A 112 -9.48 -0.31 3.17
N THR A 113 -9.76 -0.15 1.89
CA THR A 113 -9.19 0.91 1.08
C THR A 113 -10.28 1.58 0.26
N LYS A 114 -9.93 2.74 -0.30
CA LYS A 114 -10.82 3.49 -1.17
C LYS A 114 -10.06 3.98 -2.38
N PHE A 115 -10.61 3.77 -3.56
CA PHE A 115 -10.08 4.36 -4.79
C PHE A 115 -10.50 5.82 -4.84
N ILE A 116 -9.52 6.70 -5.09
CA ILE A 116 -9.80 8.12 -5.21
C ILE A 116 -9.17 8.68 -6.48
N ILE A 117 -9.77 9.75 -6.98
CA ILE A 117 -9.33 10.45 -8.17
C ILE A 117 -8.95 11.86 -7.74
N ARG A 118 -7.84 12.37 -8.28
CA ARG A 118 -7.40 13.72 -7.97
C ARG A 118 -8.47 14.72 -8.42
N ARG A 119 -8.67 15.76 -7.59
CA ARG A 119 -9.73 16.74 -7.82
C ARG A 119 -9.73 17.37 -9.20
N ASP A 120 -8.56 17.66 -9.70
CA ASP A 120 -8.41 18.36 -10.98
C ASP A 120 -8.24 17.41 -12.16
N TYR A 121 -8.52 16.12 -11.97
CA TYR A 121 -8.42 15.14 -13.03
C TYR A 121 -9.42 15.46 -14.14
N SER A 122 -8.92 15.43 -15.38
CA SER A 122 -9.74 15.58 -16.57
C SER A 122 -9.52 14.38 -17.47
N ALA A 123 -10.61 13.78 -17.93
CA ALA A 123 -10.57 12.62 -18.80
C ALA A 123 -10.49 13.01 -20.28
N ALA A 124 -9.84 14.10 -20.59
CA ALA A 124 -9.74 14.60 -21.96
C ALA A 124 -8.97 13.67 -22.88
#